data_dbd9816fd6d921a6002b75ff563a7b92
#
_entry.id   dbd9816fd6d921a6002b75ff563a7b92
#
_cell.length_a   1.000
_cell.length_b   1.000
_cell.length_c   1.000
_cell.angle_alpha   90.00
_cell.angle_beta   90.00
_cell.angle_gamma   90.00
#
_symmetry.space_group_name_H-M   'P 1'
#
loop_
_entity.id
_entity.type
_entity.pdbx_description
1 polymer ?
#
loop_
_entity_poly.entity_id
_entity_poly.type
_entity_poly.pdbx_seq_one_letter_code
_entity_poly.pdbx_strand_id
1 'polypeptide(L)'
;IMPKDRFSFFVCLFVFRHSLNCQAGCKKCKQKIEKGEIRIAKITASPFSDDGEMKQYHHPVCIFETFKKARATTKVIEDPSDLEGWQEVEEVDKQAILKLMKENEKSSPTKTPEGKAANKKVVKSPKEKTQKQSTSTASESSTGRYDRLESSYCHCRSNICSVASQEDSVPKSSWKRDPINPGHKDNNFREFRRLCANIADNPSYLDKSSLVRTWVKSGTGDRFDGDLHVWVRLLLPGVVKRVYNMQNKQMVKIFSRIFHASEEEMVEDLEQGDVAETIGKFYADSTAVKPPKKSDLTIHDIDEFLEEMTKLTKEDEQQFFLEKILGRCTVNDIKMFIRLMKGDLRIQAGAKHILDGVHHDAYESFNATRNITAVIDKVIELAENGDTKSPLNLGASLMQPVQPMLAQACKSIDMAFQKCPNGMFSEIKYDGERVQLHKKGKEFKYFSRSLKPVMPHKVKHFADHIPEAFPGGSDVILDAEVLMVDNKTGKPLPFGSLGIHKGTGFKDAVPCLFVFDIMHYNGENLMDKPIKERRKILEKQMVEVGNSIKFSELKVVTKKSHLAEMIKTVLEQGLEGLMLKVV
;
A
#
# COMPACT_ATOMS: atom_id res chain seq x y z
N ILE A 1 -1.96 -10.23 6.46
CA ILE A 1 -0.64 -10.76 6.06
C ILE A 1 -0.28 -10.04 4.78
N MET A 2 0.50 -8.97 4.90
CA MET A 2 1.08 -8.29 3.73
C MET A 2 2.15 -9.17 3.11
N PRO A 3 2.32 -9.16 1.80
CA PRO A 3 3.29 -10.02 1.16
C PRO A 3 4.69 -9.62 1.62
N LYS A 4 5.30 -10.51 2.38
CA LYS A 4 6.74 -10.65 2.44
C LYS A 4 7.23 -10.73 1.01
N ASP A 5 8.42 -10.25 0.71
CA ASP A 5 9.04 -10.39 -0.61
C ASP A 5 8.71 -11.78 -1.19
N ARG A 6 7.93 -11.81 -2.27
CA ARG A 6 7.54 -13.06 -2.94
C ARG A 6 8.54 -13.36 -4.03
N PHE A 7 8.96 -14.59 -4.11
CA PHE A 7 9.74 -15.09 -5.23
C PHE A 7 8.81 -15.88 -6.16
N SER A 8 8.79 -15.51 -7.43
CA SER A 8 8.00 -16.20 -8.45
C SER A 8 8.90 -16.86 -9.46
N PHE A 9 8.54 -18.05 -9.87
CA PHE A 9 9.17 -18.75 -11.00
C PHE A 9 8.48 -18.40 -12.29
N PHE A 10 9.30 -18.09 -13.30
CA PHE A 10 8.84 -18.03 -14.67
C PHE A 10 9.74 -18.95 -15.50
N VAL A 11 9.20 -20.05 -15.93
CA VAL A 11 9.82 -20.90 -16.96
C VAL A 11 9.52 -20.25 -18.30
N CYS A 12 10.55 -19.84 -19.03
CA CYS A 12 10.39 -19.18 -20.33
C CYS A 12 9.64 -20.02 -21.38
N LEU A 13 9.40 -21.29 -21.14
CA LEU A 13 8.81 -22.26 -22.06
C LEU A 13 7.27 -22.22 -22.14
N PHE A 14 6.55 -21.80 -21.11
CA PHE A 14 5.10 -22.02 -21.06
C PHE A 14 4.24 -20.79 -21.34
N VAL A 15 4.67 -19.60 -21.04
CA VAL A 15 3.83 -18.40 -21.23
C VAL A 15 3.99 -17.79 -22.62
N PHE A 16 5.00 -18.20 -23.42
CA PHE A 16 5.35 -17.47 -24.63
C PHE A 16 5.62 -18.34 -25.88
N ARG A 17 4.70 -19.22 -26.21
CA ARG A 17 4.74 -19.80 -27.57
C ARG A 17 4.54 -18.75 -28.69
N HIS A 18 4.18 -17.51 -28.34
CA HIS A 18 3.89 -16.44 -29.30
C HIS A 18 4.56 -15.08 -29.06
N SER A 19 5.44 -14.90 -28.08
CA SER A 19 6.15 -13.64 -27.91
C SER A 19 7.61 -13.74 -28.35
N LEU A 20 7.91 -13.04 -29.41
CA LEU A 20 9.21 -12.98 -30.07
C LEU A 20 10.30 -12.19 -29.31
N ASN A 21 10.00 -11.58 -28.15
CA ASN A 21 10.90 -10.64 -27.46
C ASN A 21 11.00 -10.86 -25.95
N CYS A 22 11.48 -12.03 -25.48
CA CYS A 22 11.95 -12.19 -24.11
C CYS A 22 13.42 -11.75 -23.99
N GLN A 23 13.68 -10.45 -23.75
CA GLN A 23 15.01 -9.91 -23.48
C GLN A 23 15.18 -9.51 -22.01
N ALA A 24 14.97 -10.45 -21.08
CA ALA A 24 15.24 -10.18 -19.67
C ALA A 24 16.73 -10.38 -19.36
N GLY A 25 17.39 -9.35 -18.84
CA GLY A 25 18.75 -9.45 -18.32
C GLY A 25 18.76 -9.86 -16.84
N CYS A 26 19.69 -10.74 -16.46
CA CYS A 26 19.92 -11.10 -15.07
C CYS A 26 20.37 -9.86 -14.27
N LYS A 27 19.70 -9.56 -13.17
CA LYS A 27 19.99 -8.36 -12.35
C LYS A 27 21.39 -8.40 -11.74
N LYS A 28 21.93 -9.61 -11.44
CA LYS A 28 23.25 -9.76 -10.84
C LYS A 28 24.38 -9.73 -11.87
N CYS A 29 24.41 -10.68 -12.82
CA CYS A 29 25.52 -10.79 -13.77
C CYS A 29 25.38 -9.89 -15.00
N LYS A 30 24.21 -9.22 -15.19
CA LYS A 30 23.87 -8.36 -16.34
C LYS A 30 23.79 -9.09 -17.69
N GLN A 31 24.05 -10.38 -17.70
CA GLN A 31 23.92 -11.19 -18.91
C GLN A 31 22.46 -11.45 -19.25
N LYS A 32 22.19 -11.68 -20.52
CA LYS A 32 20.88 -12.00 -21.03
C LYS A 32 20.48 -13.42 -20.59
N ILE A 33 19.23 -13.59 -20.22
CA ILE A 33 18.66 -14.91 -19.95
C ILE A 33 18.06 -15.42 -21.26
N GLU A 34 18.59 -16.50 -21.79
CA GLU A 34 18.21 -17.00 -23.10
C GLU A 34 16.79 -17.61 -23.09
N LYS A 35 16.23 -17.74 -24.31
CA LYS A 35 14.90 -18.35 -24.47
C LYS A 35 15.00 -19.84 -24.12
N GLY A 36 14.17 -20.31 -23.19
CA GLY A 36 14.20 -21.69 -22.71
C GLY A 36 15.03 -21.89 -21.43
N GLU A 37 15.78 -20.88 -20.98
CA GLU A 37 16.46 -20.95 -19.68
C GLU A 37 15.50 -20.60 -18.55
N ILE A 38 15.65 -21.32 -17.41
CA ILE A 38 14.90 -21.04 -16.20
C ILE A 38 15.38 -19.74 -15.55
N ARG A 39 14.45 -18.96 -15.06
CA ARG A 39 14.74 -17.72 -14.32
C ARG A 39 13.90 -17.59 -13.07
N ILE A 40 14.47 -17.01 -12.04
CA ILE A 40 13.77 -16.66 -10.80
C ILE A 40 13.55 -15.17 -10.76
N ALA A 41 12.32 -14.72 -10.55
CA ALA A 41 11.99 -13.32 -10.36
C ALA A 41 11.92 -13.01 -8.87
N LYS A 42 12.72 -12.06 -8.40
CA LYS A 42 12.52 -11.41 -7.10
C LYS A 42 11.49 -10.31 -7.29
N ILE A 43 10.35 -10.42 -6.59
CA ILE A 43 9.28 -9.42 -6.61
C ILE A 43 9.50 -8.45 -5.46
N THR A 44 9.61 -7.18 -5.79
CA THR A 44 9.76 -6.09 -4.81
C THR A 44 8.66 -5.06 -5.05
N ALA A 45 8.15 -4.46 -3.98
CA ALA A 45 7.20 -3.36 -4.11
C ALA A 45 7.81 -2.23 -4.93
N SER A 46 7.09 -1.76 -5.93
CA SER A 46 7.52 -0.65 -6.79
C SER A 46 6.38 0.33 -7.02
N PRO A 47 6.55 1.60 -6.68
CA PRO A 47 5.56 2.62 -6.99
C PRO A 47 5.48 2.96 -8.49
N PHE A 48 6.34 2.33 -9.32
CA PHE A 48 6.48 2.65 -10.74
C PHE A 48 5.94 1.56 -11.69
N SER A 49 5.48 0.41 -11.15
CA SER A 49 4.80 -0.62 -11.95
C SER A 49 3.28 -0.51 -11.76
N ASP A 50 2.53 -0.82 -12.80
CA ASP A 50 1.06 -0.75 -12.77
C ASP A 50 0.46 -1.74 -11.75
N ASP A 51 1.16 -2.83 -11.46
CA ASP A 51 0.80 -3.84 -10.46
C ASP A 51 1.31 -3.52 -9.04
N GLY A 52 2.01 -2.39 -8.84
CA GLY A 52 2.67 -2.08 -7.57
C GLY A 52 3.87 -2.97 -7.26
N GLU A 53 4.27 -3.83 -8.19
CA GLU A 53 5.35 -4.80 -8.05
C GLU A 53 6.38 -4.65 -9.18
N MET A 54 7.65 -4.77 -8.84
CA MET A 54 8.73 -4.82 -9.80
C MET A 54 9.38 -6.20 -9.77
N LYS A 55 9.40 -6.87 -10.93
CA LYS A 55 10.03 -8.18 -11.10
C LYS A 55 11.48 -8.02 -11.52
N GLN A 56 12.41 -8.49 -10.71
CA GLN A 56 13.84 -8.51 -11.00
C GLN A 56 14.26 -9.93 -11.31
N TYR A 57 14.63 -10.19 -12.58
CA TYR A 57 14.96 -11.53 -13.04
C TYR A 57 16.42 -11.88 -12.77
N HIS A 58 16.64 -13.15 -12.39
CA HIS A 58 17.97 -13.70 -12.11
C HIS A 58 18.06 -15.12 -12.67
N HIS A 59 19.27 -15.54 -13.06
CA HIS A 59 19.54 -16.96 -13.19
C HIS A 59 19.45 -17.62 -11.81
N PRO A 60 19.04 -18.90 -11.70
CA PRO A 60 18.97 -19.59 -10.41
C PRO A 60 20.27 -19.51 -9.61
N VAL A 61 21.41 -19.81 -10.23
CA VAL A 61 22.72 -19.69 -9.59
C VAL A 61 22.99 -18.29 -9.06
N CYS A 62 22.65 -17.26 -9.85
CA CYS A 62 22.91 -15.86 -9.50
C CYS A 62 22.10 -15.40 -8.28
N ILE A 63 20.84 -15.83 -8.14
CA ILE A 63 20.04 -15.42 -6.98
C ILE A 63 20.52 -16.11 -5.69
N PHE A 64 20.85 -17.41 -5.74
CA PHE A 64 21.39 -18.13 -4.58
C PHE A 64 22.76 -17.58 -4.15
N GLU A 65 23.59 -17.11 -5.06
CA GLU A 65 24.80 -16.41 -4.70
C GLU A 65 24.58 -15.05 -4.03
N THR A 66 23.46 -14.35 -4.31
CA THR A 66 23.12 -13.13 -3.57
C THR A 66 22.71 -13.45 -2.13
N PHE A 67 22.12 -14.61 -1.89
CA PHE A 67 21.72 -15.06 -0.55
C PHE A 67 22.90 -15.35 0.36
N LYS A 68 24.04 -15.80 -0.16
CA LYS A 68 25.27 -16.03 0.62
C LYS A 68 25.79 -14.76 1.30
N LYS A 69 25.45 -13.59 0.75
CA LYS A 69 25.84 -12.27 1.28
C LYS A 69 24.65 -11.53 1.95
N ALA A 70 23.50 -12.19 2.10
CA ALA A 70 22.31 -11.55 2.65
C ALA A 70 22.38 -11.44 4.18
N ARG A 71 21.81 -10.34 4.73
CA ARG A 71 21.66 -10.18 6.19
C ARG A 71 20.66 -11.21 6.75
N ALA A 72 20.78 -11.57 8.02
CA ALA A 72 19.87 -12.51 8.69
C ALA A 72 18.38 -12.11 8.63
N THR A 73 18.09 -10.82 8.40
CA THR A 73 16.74 -10.27 8.25
C THR A 73 16.21 -10.32 6.81
N THR A 74 17.05 -10.67 5.83
CA THR A 74 16.66 -10.74 4.42
C THR A 74 15.97 -12.08 4.17
N LYS A 75 14.76 -12.05 3.59
CA LYS A 75 14.09 -13.30 3.19
C LYS A 75 14.88 -13.95 2.05
N VAL A 76 15.29 -15.19 2.27
CA VAL A 76 15.90 -16.08 1.27
C VAL A 76 14.93 -17.19 0.92
N ILE A 77 15.22 -17.94 -0.15
CA ILE A 77 14.43 -19.12 -0.54
C ILE A 77 14.95 -20.30 0.31
N GLU A 78 14.15 -20.74 1.27
CA GLU A 78 14.50 -21.85 2.16
C GLU A 78 13.75 -23.13 1.78
N ASP A 79 12.55 -23.03 1.23
CA ASP A 79 11.68 -24.14 0.86
C ASP A 79 11.07 -23.92 -0.52
N PRO A 80 10.78 -24.98 -1.30
CA PRO A 80 10.08 -24.88 -2.59
C PRO A 80 8.75 -24.12 -2.54
N SER A 81 8.06 -24.07 -1.39
CA SER A 81 6.83 -23.30 -1.19
C SER A 81 7.05 -21.78 -1.19
N ASP A 82 8.30 -21.32 -1.04
CA ASP A 82 8.64 -19.90 -1.20
C ASP A 82 8.59 -19.43 -2.66
N LEU A 83 8.47 -20.37 -3.60
CA LEU A 83 8.51 -20.15 -5.03
C LEU A 83 7.13 -20.33 -5.65
N GLU A 84 6.56 -19.24 -6.14
CA GLU A 84 5.30 -19.26 -6.89
C GLU A 84 5.52 -19.87 -8.29
N GLY A 85 4.66 -20.83 -8.69
CA GLY A 85 4.80 -21.56 -9.95
C GLY A 85 5.69 -22.81 -9.87
N TRP A 86 6.11 -23.23 -8.67
CA TRP A 86 6.96 -24.41 -8.49
C TRP A 86 6.41 -25.70 -9.14
N GLN A 87 5.09 -25.88 -9.11
CA GLN A 87 4.47 -27.09 -9.66
C GLN A 87 4.53 -27.18 -11.18
N GLU A 88 4.67 -26.05 -11.86
CA GLU A 88 4.73 -25.93 -13.31
C GLU A 88 6.15 -26.10 -13.88
N VAL A 89 7.18 -26.19 -13.01
CA VAL A 89 8.57 -26.36 -13.38
C VAL A 89 8.84 -27.81 -13.77
N GLU A 90 9.65 -28.04 -14.80
CA GLU A 90 10.08 -29.38 -15.22
C GLU A 90 10.94 -30.06 -14.14
N GLU A 91 10.88 -31.38 -14.05
CA GLU A 91 11.53 -32.13 -12.98
C GLU A 91 13.05 -31.97 -12.96
N VAL A 92 13.66 -31.82 -14.14
CA VAL A 92 15.10 -31.59 -14.29
C VAL A 92 15.52 -30.27 -13.65
N ASP A 93 14.73 -29.23 -13.86
CA ASP A 93 14.96 -27.88 -13.30
C ASP A 93 14.67 -27.84 -11.81
N LYS A 94 13.64 -28.55 -11.34
CA LYS A 94 13.37 -28.72 -9.90
C LYS A 94 14.59 -29.30 -9.17
N GLN A 95 15.19 -30.37 -9.74
CA GLN A 95 16.37 -30.98 -9.14
C GLN A 95 17.58 -30.06 -9.12
N ALA A 96 17.79 -29.26 -10.17
CA ALA A 96 18.87 -28.28 -10.20
C ALA A 96 18.70 -27.21 -9.11
N ILE A 97 17.48 -26.73 -8.90
CA ILE A 97 17.19 -25.71 -7.88
C ILE A 97 17.27 -26.29 -6.47
N LEU A 98 16.73 -27.47 -6.22
CA LEU A 98 16.86 -28.16 -4.93
C LEU A 98 18.33 -28.38 -4.54
N LYS A 99 19.20 -28.64 -5.54
CA LYS A 99 20.64 -28.73 -5.31
C LYS A 99 21.22 -27.39 -4.85
N LEU A 100 20.86 -26.28 -5.50
CA LEU A 100 21.30 -24.93 -5.12
C LEU A 100 20.80 -24.52 -3.73
N MET A 101 19.58 -24.91 -3.35
CA MET A 101 19.02 -24.68 -2.00
C MET A 101 19.86 -25.41 -0.95
N LYS A 102 20.13 -26.70 -1.14
CA LYS A 102 20.98 -27.50 -0.23
C LYS A 102 22.42 -26.97 -0.11
N GLU A 103 22.98 -26.45 -1.18
CA GLU A 103 24.32 -25.82 -1.19
C GLU A 103 24.31 -24.50 -0.42
N ASN A 104 23.20 -23.75 -0.50
CA ASN A 104 23.03 -22.49 0.24
C ASN A 104 22.85 -22.73 1.74
N GLU A 105 22.09 -23.74 2.15
CA GLU A 105 21.93 -24.14 3.57
C GLU A 105 23.29 -24.45 4.23
N LYS A 106 24.18 -25.14 3.53
CA LYS A 106 25.52 -25.47 4.04
C LYS A 106 26.45 -24.26 4.17
N SER A 107 26.15 -23.16 3.50
CA SER A 107 26.99 -21.96 3.48
C SER A 107 26.44 -20.82 4.38
N SER A 108 25.27 -20.98 4.96
CA SER A 108 24.70 -20.02 5.92
C SER A 108 25.36 -20.16 7.30
N PRO A 109 25.78 -19.07 7.95
CA PRO A 109 26.28 -19.15 9.32
C PRO A 109 25.19 -19.69 10.23
N THR A 110 25.42 -20.85 10.77
CA THR A 110 24.56 -21.63 11.68
C THR A 110 23.97 -20.74 12.77
N LYS A 111 22.64 -20.72 12.89
CA LYS A 111 21.95 -20.35 14.12
C LYS A 111 22.37 -21.36 15.20
N THR A 112 23.25 -20.95 16.09
CA THR A 112 23.66 -21.76 17.24
C THR A 112 22.60 -21.67 18.32
N PRO A 113 22.14 -22.79 18.89
CA PRO A 113 21.42 -22.79 20.16
C PRO A 113 22.40 -22.50 21.31
N GLU A 114 21.87 -21.88 22.34
CA GLU A 114 22.53 -21.50 23.58
C GLU A 114 23.50 -22.54 24.16
N GLY A 115 24.61 -22.06 24.65
CA GLY A 115 25.33 -22.80 25.71
C GLY A 115 26.85 -22.76 25.68
N LYS A 116 27.40 -22.05 26.66
CA LYS A 116 28.69 -22.23 27.35
C LYS A 116 29.95 -21.58 26.77
N ALA A 117 30.33 -20.50 27.39
CA ALA A 117 31.38 -20.34 28.41
C ALA A 117 32.86 -20.41 27.96
N ALA A 118 33.55 -19.38 28.35
CA ALA A 118 34.89 -19.25 28.90
C ALA A 118 36.00 -18.74 27.96
N ASN A 119 36.61 -17.58 28.22
CA ASN A 119 37.73 -17.43 29.16
C ASN A 119 38.21 -15.96 29.32
N LYS A 120 38.15 -15.48 30.54
CA LYS A 120 39.14 -14.91 31.47
C LYS A 120 40.12 -13.83 30.99
N LYS A 121 40.04 -12.68 31.67
CA LYS A 121 41.05 -12.11 32.60
C LYS A 121 40.38 -11.02 33.47
N VAL A 122 40.13 -11.26 34.67
CA VAL A 122 40.67 -11.02 36.01
C VAL A 122 41.20 -9.62 36.27
N VAL A 123 40.54 -8.86 37.17
CA VAL A 123 41.09 -8.21 38.36
C VAL A 123 39.96 -7.77 39.31
N LYS A 124 39.89 -8.50 40.45
CA LYS A 124 39.65 -8.18 41.87
C LYS A 124 38.67 -7.12 42.36
N SER A 125 37.77 -7.67 43.11
CA SER A 125 36.90 -7.34 44.24
C SER A 125 37.49 -6.42 45.37
N PRO A 126 36.76 -6.01 46.50
CA PRO A 126 36.08 -6.94 47.39
C PRO A 126 34.78 -6.49 48.14
N LYS A 127 34.05 -7.51 48.63
CA LYS A 127 33.40 -7.69 49.97
C LYS A 127 32.21 -6.81 50.39
N GLU A 128 31.25 -7.23 51.05
CA GLU A 128 30.71 -8.30 51.95
C GLU A 128 29.37 -7.76 52.48
N LYS A 129 28.39 -8.44 52.84
CA LYS A 129 27.89 -9.49 53.72
C LYS A 129 26.34 -9.42 53.72
N THR A 130 25.63 -10.35 53.90
CA THR A 130 25.24 -11.52 54.65
C THR A 130 23.72 -11.67 54.81
N GLN A 131 23.25 -12.85 54.55
CA GLN A 131 22.35 -13.73 55.31
C GLN A 131 20.87 -13.32 55.48
N LYS A 132 19.87 -14.19 55.49
CA LYS A 132 19.66 -15.63 55.69
C LYS A 132 18.24 -16.00 55.27
N GLN A 133 18.03 -17.13 54.65
CA GLN A 133 17.24 -18.30 55.09
C GLN A 133 15.77 -18.04 55.48
N SER A 134 14.76 -18.83 55.14
CA SER A 134 14.71 -20.30 55.04
C SER A 134 13.32 -20.75 54.50
N THR A 135 13.34 -21.84 53.75
CA THR A 135 12.55 -23.09 53.89
C THR A 135 11.04 -23.01 53.72
N SER A 136 10.46 -23.75 52.89
CA SER A 136 10.20 -25.17 52.61
C SER A 136 8.68 -25.32 52.46
N THR A 137 8.08 -26.08 51.71
CA THR A 137 7.98 -27.45 51.29
C THR A 137 6.69 -27.65 50.50
N ALA A 138 6.78 -28.33 49.39
CA ALA A 138 6.07 -29.52 48.95
C ALA A 138 4.51 -29.58 49.07
N SER A 139 3.74 -29.94 48.11
CA SER A 139 3.54 -31.20 47.45
C SER A 139 2.13 -31.26 46.80
N GLU A 140 2.11 -31.85 45.64
CA GLU A 140 1.20 -32.87 45.12
C GLU A 140 -0.25 -32.55 44.72
N SER A 141 -0.44 -32.66 43.42
CA SER A 141 -1.29 -33.61 42.65
C SER A 141 -2.81 -33.58 42.85
N SER A 142 -3.56 -33.45 41.80
CA SER A 142 -4.26 -34.52 41.09
C SER A 142 -5.40 -34.02 40.21
N THR A 143 -5.36 -34.44 38.99
CA THR A 143 -6.40 -34.96 38.07
C THR A 143 -7.88 -34.78 38.41
N GLY A 144 -8.67 -34.43 37.36
CA GLY A 144 -10.08 -34.82 37.28
C GLY A 144 -10.91 -33.96 36.32
N ARG A 145 -11.02 -34.36 35.08
CA ARG A 145 -12.14 -34.76 34.24
C ARG A 145 -13.45 -33.97 34.35
N TYR A 146 -13.89 -33.51 33.16
CA TYR A 146 -15.24 -33.51 32.52
C TYR A 146 -16.48 -33.46 33.44
N ASP A 147 -17.40 -32.52 33.19
CA ASP A 147 -18.63 -32.83 32.48
C ASP A 147 -19.49 -31.59 32.18
N ARG A 148 -20.23 -31.77 31.09
CA ARG A 148 -21.32 -30.95 30.58
C ARG A 148 -22.46 -30.83 31.59
N LEU A 149 -23.23 -29.75 31.56
CA LEU A 149 -24.69 -29.79 31.59
C LEU A 149 -25.33 -28.46 31.16
N GLU A 150 -26.42 -28.64 30.46
CA GLU A 150 -27.31 -27.68 29.80
C GLU A 150 -28.19 -26.87 30.75
N SER A 151 -28.67 -25.76 30.16
CA SER A 151 -29.99 -25.13 30.31
C SER A 151 -30.66 -25.01 31.68
N SER A 152 -31.07 -23.82 32.02
CA SER A 152 -32.45 -23.56 32.46
C SER A 152 -32.79 -22.06 32.42
N TYR A 153 -33.82 -21.77 31.68
CA TYR A 153 -34.63 -20.54 31.77
C TYR A 153 -35.19 -20.38 33.17
N CYS A 154 -35.11 -19.15 33.70
CA CYS A 154 -36.04 -18.74 34.74
C CYS A 154 -36.43 -17.27 34.57
N HIS A 155 -37.72 -17.09 34.31
CA HIS A 155 -38.43 -15.84 34.42
C HIS A 155 -38.51 -15.40 35.90
N CYS A 156 -38.19 -14.15 36.17
CA CYS A 156 -38.81 -13.45 37.30
C CYS A 156 -39.05 -11.99 36.95
N ARG A 157 -40.33 -11.64 37.08
CA ARG A 157 -40.89 -10.28 36.94
C ARG A 157 -40.55 -9.40 38.15
N SER A 158 -40.40 -8.14 37.83
CA SER A 158 -40.76 -6.92 38.59
C SER A 158 -40.25 -6.78 40.02
N ASN A 159 -39.36 -5.82 40.20
CA ASN A 159 -39.60 -4.79 41.21
C ASN A 159 -38.85 -3.50 40.84
N ILE A 160 -39.61 -2.43 40.78
CA ILE A 160 -39.20 -1.06 40.57
C ILE A 160 -38.39 -0.63 41.78
N CYS A 161 -37.14 -0.24 41.58
CA CYS A 161 -36.40 0.63 42.50
C CYS A 161 -35.77 1.73 41.68
N SER A 162 -36.33 2.90 41.81
CA SER A 162 -35.80 4.16 41.31
C SER A 162 -34.45 4.45 41.98
N VAL A 163 -33.37 4.24 41.20
CA VAL A 163 -32.06 4.82 41.52
C VAL A 163 -31.84 5.90 40.47
N ALA A 164 -31.75 7.13 40.96
CA ALA A 164 -31.43 8.29 40.17
C ALA A 164 -30.14 8.03 39.39
N SER A 165 -30.25 8.05 38.08
CA SER A 165 -29.14 8.10 37.18
C SER A 165 -28.35 9.39 37.41
N GLN A 166 -27.23 9.28 38.12
CA GLN A 166 -26.18 10.26 37.97
C GLN A 166 -25.68 10.09 36.52
N GLU A 167 -26.05 11.04 35.68
CA GLU A 167 -25.38 11.25 34.40
C GLU A 167 -23.94 11.59 34.74
N ASP A 168 -23.06 10.60 34.59
CA ASP A 168 -21.63 10.84 34.45
C ASP A 168 -21.46 11.76 33.25
N SER A 169 -21.29 13.03 33.52
CA SER A 169 -20.92 14.05 32.57
C SER A 169 -19.55 13.70 32.02
N VAL A 170 -19.54 12.98 30.89
CA VAL A 170 -18.35 12.85 30.04
C VAL A 170 -17.85 14.26 29.78
N PRO A 171 -16.61 14.61 30.15
CA PRO A 171 -16.08 15.93 29.88
C PRO A 171 -16.20 16.19 28.37
N LYS A 172 -16.96 17.22 28.00
CA LYS A 172 -17.03 17.71 26.63
C LYS A 172 -15.60 18.09 26.25
N SER A 173 -14.92 17.22 25.47
CA SER A 173 -13.61 17.50 24.92
C SER A 173 -13.79 18.61 23.89
N SER A 174 -13.61 19.84 24.32
CA SER A 174 -13.60 20.97 23.39
C SER A 174 -12.29 20.97 22.63
N TRP A 175 -12.28 20.38 21.44
CA TRP A 175 -11.24 20.59 20.44
C TRP A 175 -11.40 22.00 19.83
N LYS A 176 -11.38 23.05 20.65
CA LYS A 176 -11.32 24.40 20.10
C LYS A 176 -9.97 24.57 19.43
N ARG A 177 -9.98 25.06 18.19
CA ARG A 177 -8.79 25.54 17.48
C ARG A 177 -8.23 26.78 18.19
N ASP A 178 -7.58 26.57 19.32
CA ASP A 178 -6.52 27.51 19.70
C ASP A 178 -5.42 27.40 18.65
N PRO A 179 -4.73 28.48 18.30
CA PRO A 179 -3.66 28.41 17.33
C PRO A 179 -2.70 27.29 17.74
N ILE A 180 -2.46 26.35 16.82
CA ILE A 180 -1.62 25.17 17.06
C ILE A 180 -0.31 25.65 17.69
N ASN A 181 -0.04 25.20 18.91
CA ASN A 181 1.21 25.52 19.59
C ASN A 181 2.33 24.61 19.06
N PRO A 182 3.23 25.10 18.16
CA PRO A 182 4.28 24.27 17.60
C PRO A 182 5.24 23.69 18.67
N GLY A 183 5.33 24.36 19.82
CA GLY A 183 6.15 23.93 20.95
C GLY A 183 5.49 22.91 21.87
N HIS A 184 4.25 22.48 21.59
CA HIS A 184 3.60 21.45 22.41
C HIS A 184 4.35 20.12 22.29
N LYS A 185 4.39 19.34 23.39
CA LYS A 185 5.10 18.06 23.45
C LYS A 185 4.66 17.06 22.37
N ASP A 186 3.38 17.08 22.00
CA ASP A 186 2.82 16.22 20.96
C ASP A 186 3.39 16.54 19.57
N ASN A 187 3.97 17.72 19.39
CA ASN A 187 4.63 18.11 18.15
C ASN A 187 6.14 17.78 18.14
N ASN A 188 6.68 17.16 19.19
CA ASN A 188 8.08 16.75 19.19
C ASN A 188 8.34 15.62 18.21
N PHE A 189 9.37 15.76 17.37
CA PHE A 189 9.76 14.70 16.42
C PHE A 189 10.21 13.42 17.10
N ARG A 190 10.73 13.51 18.33
CA ARG A 190 11.01 12.34 19.17
C ARG A 190 9.75 11.49 19.40
N GLU A 191 8.61 12.10 19.65
CA GLU A 191 7.36 11.38 19.89
C GLU A 191 6.84 10.74 18.60
N PHE A 192 7.01 11.41 17.46
CA PHE A 192 6.74 10.83 16.14
C PHE A 192 7.57 9.55 15.92
N ARG A 193 8.87 9.61 16.18
CA ARG A 193 9.75 8.43 16.07
C ARG A 193 9.34 7.31 17.03
N ARG A 194 8.92 7.65 18.26
CA ARG A 194 8.44 6.69 19.26
C ARG A 194 7.17 5.98 18.79
N LEU A 195 6.22 6.72 18.25
CA LEU A 195 5.01 6.12 17.66
C LEU A 195 5.36 5.20 16.49
N CYS A 196 6.22 5.63 15.58
CA CYS A 196 6.69 4.80 14.47
C CYS A 196 7.36 3.51 14.94
N ALA A 197 8.19 3.56 15.98
CA ALA A 197 8.82 2.37 16.56
C ALA A 197 7.78 1.42 17.15
N ASN A 198 6.84 1.93 17.96
CA ASN A 198 5.77 1.13 18.54
C ASN A 198 4.90 0.43 17.48
N ILE A 199 4.61 1.13 16.37
CA ILE A 199 3.88 0.55 15.24
C ILE A 199 4.72 -0.52 14.54
N ALA A 200 6.03 -0.30 14.35
CA ALA A 200 6.93 -1.24 13.70
C ALA A 200 7.06 -2.55 14.49
N ASP A 201 7.19 -2.46 15.79
CA ASP A 201 7.40 -3.60 16.71
C ASP A 201 6.13 -4.46 16.87
N ASN A 202 4.96 -3.94 16.49
CA ASN A 202 3.70 -4.67 16.62
C ASN A 202 3.37 -5.46 15.35
N PRO A 203 3.22 -6.80 15.40
CA PRO A 203 2.91 -7.62 14.22
C PRO A 203 1.44 -7.54 13.79
N SER A 204 0.53 -7.15 14.68
CA SER A 204 -0.91 -7.13 14.43
C SER A 204 -1.35 -5.83 13.76
N TYR A 205 -2.04 -5.91 12.64
CA TYR A 205 -2.57 -4.73 11.96
C TYR A 205 -3.69 -4.00 12.74
N LEU A 206 -4.49 -4.73 13.50
CA LEU A 206 -5.52 -4.14 14.35
C LEU A 206 -4.88 -3.33 15.49
N ASP A 207 -3.81 -3.88 16.06
CA ASP A 207 -3.09 -3.21 17.14
C ASP A 207 -2.32 -1.98 16.62
N LYS A 208 -1.79 -2.03 15.40
CA LYS A 208 -1.20 -0.85 14.74
C LYS A 208 -2.20 0.29 14.62
N SER A 209 -3.42 0.01 14.15
CA SER A 209 -4.49 1.02 14.08
C SER A 209 -4.91 1.50 15.47
N SER A 210 -4.92 0.60 16.47
CA SER A 210 -5.22 0.95 17.85
C SER A 210 -4.16 1.87 18.47
N LEU A 211 -2.87 1.65 18.19
CA LEU A 211 -1.78 2.54 18.62
C LEU A 211 -1.95 3.95 18.05
N VAL A 212 -2.27 4.08 16.77
CA VAL A 212 -2.56 5.38 16.16
C VAL A 212 -3.78 6.04 16.81
N ARG A 213 -4.86 5.28 17.02
CA ARG A 213 -6.08 5.78 17.68
C ARG A 213 -5.80 6.27 19.08
N THR A 214 -5.05 5.52 19.87
CA THR A 214 -4.65 5.92 21.23
C THR A 214 -3.83 7.20 21.19
N TRP A 215 -2.89 7.30 20.24
CA TRP A 215 -2.09 8.51 20.08
C TRP A 215 -2.93 9.73 19.72
N VAL A 216 -3.80 9.64 18.71
CA VAL A 216 -4.68 10.73 18.29
C VAL A 216 -5.67 11.15 19.40
N LYS A 217 -6.00 10.23 20.30
CA LYS A 217 -6.88 10.54 21.45
C LYS A 217 -6.14 11.21 22.59
N SER A 218 -4.98 10.70 22.98
CA SER A 218 -4.33 11.03 24.26
C SER A 218 -3.01 11.78 24.12
N GLY A 219 -2.38 11.76 22.96
CA GLY A 219 -1.06 12.37 22.77
C GLY A 219 -0.02 11.89 23.78
N THR A 220 0.72 12.82 24.35
CA THR A 220 1.69 12.58 25.43
C THR A 220 1.08 12.70 26.83
N GLY A 221 -0.22 12.97 26.94
CA GLY A 221 -0.97 13.15 28.18
C GLY A 221 -2.37 12.55 28.11
N ASP A 222 -3.35 13.31 28.55
CA ASP A 222 -4.75 12.89 28.59
C ASP A 222 -5.52 13.28 27.32
N ARG A 223 -4.96 14.19 26.55
CA ARG A 223 -5.53 14.72 25.31
C ARG A 223 -4.41 15.01 24.31
N PHE A 224 -4.70 14.79 23.04
CA PHE A 224 -3.82 15.18 21.93
C PHE A 224 -4.00 16.67 21.59
N ASP A 225 -2.92 17.43 21.69
CA ASP A 225 -2.85 18.87 21.37
C ASP A 225 -1.81 19.15 20.27
N GLY A 226 -1.50 18.16 19.45
CA GLY A 226 -0.59 18.27 18.31
C GLY A 226 -1.28 18.68 17.00
N ASP A 227 -0.48 18.93 15.97
CA ASP A 227 -0.96 19.21 14.62
C ASP A 227 -1.28 17.90 13.87
N LEU A 228 -2.55 17.52 13.85
CA LEU A 228 -2.99 16.27 13.22
C LEU A 228 -2.71 16.24 11.71
N HIS A 229 -2.74 17.38 11.01
CA HIS A 229 -2.41 17.46 9.58
C HIS A 229 -0.96 17.08 9.32
N VAL A 230 -0.04 17.67 10.08
CA VAL A 230 1.39 17.35 9.95
C VAL A 230 1.66 15.90 10.37
N TRP A 231 1.07 15.43 11.46
CA TRP A 231 1.19 14.05 11.90
C TRP A 231 0.79 13.05 10.82
N VAL A 232 -0.40 13.19 10.25
CA VAL A 232 -0.91 12.27 9.24
C VAL A 232 -0.08 12.37 7.95
N ARG A 233 0.33 13.58 7.57
CA ARG A 233 1.17 13.81 6.39
C ARG A 233 2.54 13.11 6.51
N LEU A 234 3.17 13.16 7.67
CA LEU A 234 4.43 12.47 7.95
C LEU A 234 4.25 10.95 8.11
N LEU A 235 3.14 10.48 8.69
CA LEU A 235 2.83 9.04 8.78
C LEU A 235 2.53 8.41 7.42
N LEU A 236 2.16 9.21 6.43
CA LEU A 236 1.79 8.77 5.09
C LEU A 236 2.65 9.42 3.98
N PRO A 237 3.98 9.30 4.04
CA PRO A 237 4.86 9.96 3.07
C PRO A 237 4.66 9.43 1.64
N GLY A 238 4.15 8.21 1.48
CA GLY A 238 3.80 7.63 0.18
C GLY A 238 2.51 8.20 -0.43
N VAL A 239 1.63 8.79 0.39
CA VAL A 239 0.39 9.45 -0.03
C VAL A 239 0.66 10.89 -0.44
N VAL A 240 1.40 11.61 0.39
CA VAL A 240 1.85 12.98 0.11
C VAL A 240 3.14 12.91 -0.69
N LYS A 241 3.02 12.88 -2.01
CA LYS A 241 4.16 12.70 -2.91
C LYS A 241 5.01 13.97 -2.97
N ARG A 242 6.16 13.93 -2.30
CA ARG A 242 7.25 14.87 -2.45
C ARG A 242 8.34 14.26 -3.31
N VAL A 243 8.89 15.02 -4.25
CA VAL A 243 9.97 14.55 -5.14
C VAL A 243 11.25 15.26 -4.76
N TYR A 244 12.26 14.50 -4.34
CA TYR A 244 13.52 15.06 -3.83
C TYR A 244 14.68 14.99 -4.84
N ASN A 245 14.46 14.39 -6.02
CA ASN A 245 15.49 14.21 -7.06
C ASN A 245 16.81 13.61 -6.54
N MET A 246 16.72 12.73 -5.52
CA MET A 246 17.88 12.16 -4.84
C MET A 246 17.79 10.64 -4.73
N GLN A 247 18.71 9.94 -5.38
CA GLN A 247 18.82 8.48 -5.35
C GLN A 247 19.71 8.02 -4.18
N ASN A 248 19.61 6.72 -3.80
CA ASN A 248 20.38 6.17 -2.68
C ASN A 248 21.89 6.41 -2.82
N LYS A 249 22.47 6.19 -4.01
CA LYS A 249 23.90 6.41 -4.26
C LYS A 249 24.29 7.87 -4.12
N GLN A 250 23.43 8.78 -4.58
CA GLN A 250 23.65 10.22 -4.42
C GLN A 250 23.58 10.65 -2.96
N MET A 251 22.66 10.08 -2.17
CA MET A 251 22.62 10.29 -0.71
C MET A 251 23.94 9.87 -0.08
N VAL A 252 24.40 8.65 -0.36
CA VAL A 252 25.67 8.14 0.16
C VAL A 252 26.83 9.08 -0.20
N LYS A 253 26.93 9.51 -1.45
CA LYS A 253 27.96 10.44 -1.92
C LYS A 253 27.93 11.79 -1.18
N ILE A 254 26.73 12.37 -0.97
CA ILE A 254 26.61 13.64 -0.23
C ILE A 254 27.00 13.43 1.23
N PHE A 255 26.50 12.40 1.88
CA PHE A 255 26.78 12.16 3.30
C PHE A 255 28.23 11.71 3.55
N SER A 256 28.89 11.01 2.61
CA SER A 256 30.32 10.69 2.73
C SER A 256 31.18 11.96 2.79
N ARG A 257 30.85 12.95 1.97
CA ARG A 257 31.52 14.27 2.00
C ARG A 257 31.28 15.00 3.32
N ILE A 258 30.02 15.03 3.79
CA ILE A 258 29.66 15.73 5.03
C ILE A 258 30.35 15.08 6.25
N PHE A 259 30.42 13.75 6.28
CA PHE A 259 31.02 13.02 7.41
C PHE A 259 32.53 12.85 7.30
N HIS A 260 33.12 13.22 6.18
CA HIS A 260 34.53 12.92 5.82
C HIS A 260 34.83 11.43 5.90
N ALA A 261 33.86 10.60 5.44
CA ALA A 261 33.93 9.16 5.41
C ALA A 261 34.23 8.64 4.00
N SER A 262 34.73 7.39 3.88
CA SER A 262 34.92 6.75 2.57
C SER A 262 33.56 6.49 1.90
N GLU A 263 33.40 6.95 0.66
CA GLU A 263 32.20 6.68 -0.14
C GLU A 263 32.10 5.18 -0.44
N GLU A 264 33.23 4.50 -0.67
CA GLU A 264 33.29 3.08 -0.97
C GLU A 264 32.77 2.24 0.21
N GLU A 265 33.22 2.54 1.44
CA GLU A 265 32.74 1.86 2.66
C GLU A 265 31.26 2.09 2.89
N MET A 266 30.76 3.31 2.65
CA MET A 266 29.33 3.61 2.75
C MET A 266 28.51 2.90 1.66
N VAL A 267 29.04 2.74 0.45
CA VAL A 267 28.38 1.98 -0.63
C VAL A 267 28.37 0.49 -0.30
N GLU A 268 29.45 -0.06 0.26
CA GLU A 268 29.49 -1.45 0.69
C GLU A 268 28.48 -1.73 1.82
N ASP A 269 28.38 -0.83 2.80
CA ASP A 269 27.36 -0.94 3.85
C ASP A 269 25.93 -0.81 3.27
N LEU A 270 25.72 0.08 2.30
CA LEU A 270 24.42 0.22 1.60
C LEU A 270 24.00 -1.05 0.86
N GLU A 271 24.93 -1.83 0.31
CA GLU A 271 24.60 -3.11 -0.33
C GLU A 271 23.93 -4.10 0.62
N GLN A 272 24.09 -3.91 1.93
CA GLN A 272 23.44 -4.72 2.96
C GLN A 272 21.99 -4.29 3.25
N GLY A 273 21.48 -3.16 2.69
CA GLY A 273 20.04 -2.88 2.76
C GLY A 273 19.58 -1.44 2.84
N ASP A 274 19.48 -0.82 4.01
CA ASP A 274 18.75 0.42 4.25
C ASP A 274 19.69 1.64 4.28
N VAL A 275 19.52 2.55 3.33
CA VAL A 275 20.31 3.78 3.26
C VAL A 275 20.21 4.63 4.54
N ALA A 276 19.08 4.61 5.24
CA ALA A 276 18.93 5.34 6.50
C ALA A 276 19.78 4.73 7.62
N GLU A 277 19.91 3.41 7.66
CA GLU A 277 20.80 2.73 8.61
C GLU A 277 22.26 3.01 8.30
N THR A 278 22.65 2.95 7.01
CA THR A 278 24.00 3.28 6.56
C THR A 278 24.37 4.71 6.98
N ILE A 279 23.55 5.71 6.62
CA ILE A 279 23.81 7.12 6.99
C ILE A 279 23.87 7.28 8.51
N GLY A 280 22.95 6.65 9.26
CA GLY A 280 22.91 6.72 10.72
C GLY A 280 24.17 6.14 11.39
N LYS A 281 24.70 5.03 10.86
CA LYS A 281 25.93 4.39 11.34
C LYS A 281 27.13 5.34 11.16
N PHE A 282 27.36 5.80 9.95
CA PHE A 282 28.48 6.69 9.66
C PHE A 282 28.35 8.06 10.33
N TYR A 283 27.12 8.53 10.56
CA TYR A 283 26.90 9.75 11.35
C TYR A 283 27.29 9.57 12.83
N ALA A 284 26.95 8.42 13.43
CA ALA A 284 27.33 8.13 14.83
C ALA A 284 28.86 8.10 15.00
N ASP A 285 29.58 7.59 14.00
CA ASP A 285 31.03 7.43 14.01
C ASP A 285 31.79 8.67 13.48
N SER A 286 31.05 9.68 12.95
CA SER A 286 31.64 10.86 12.33
C SER A 286 32.43 11.71 13.34
N THR A 287 33.63 12.12 12.92
CA THR A 287 34.44 13.09 13.64
C THR A 287 34.22 14.53 13.14
N ALA A 288 33.72 14.70 11.93
CA ALA A 288 33.47 15.99 11.28
C ALA A 288 32.20 16.67 11.83
N VAL A 289 31.14 15.92 12.00
CA VAL A 289 29.85 16.40 12.52
C VAL A 289 29.39 15.50 13.66
N LYS A 290 29.36 16.05 14.88
CA LYS A 290 28.95 15.27 16.07
C LYS A 290 27.45 15.38 16.28
N PRO A 291 26.71 14.24 16.34
CA PRO A 291 25.28 14.27 16.61
C PRO A 291 24.98 14.79 18.03
N PRO A 292 23.97 15.66 18.19
CA PRO A 292 23.51 16.10 19.49
C PRO A 292 22.92 14.93 20.28
N LYS A 293 23.04 14.98 21.62
CA LYS A 293 22.55 13.92 22.51
C LYS A 293 21.02 13.89 22.63
N LYS A 294 20.35 15.04 22.45
CA LYS A 294 18.91 15.18 22.56
C LYS A 294 18.37 15.89 21.32
N SER A 295 17.22 15.45 20.85
CA SER A 295 16.47 16.11 19.77
C SER A 295 15.65 17.27 20.35
N ASP A 296 15.74 18.44 19.72
CA ASP A 296 14.88 19.60 19.94
C ASP A 296 13.90 19.82 18.77
N LEU A 297 13.95 18.94 17.77
CA LEU A 297 13.17 19.06 16.56
C LEU A 297 11.70 18.78 16.80
N THR A 298 10.86 19.59 16.15
CA THR A 298 9.42 19.39 16.05
C THR A 298 9.05 18.68 14.74
N ILE A 299 7.83 18.17 14.64
CA ILE A 299 7.28 17.64 13.37
C ILE A 299 7.16 18.75 12.32
N HIS A 300 6.97 20.00 12.74
CA HIS A 300 6.91 21.16 11.84
C HIS A 300 8.29 21.47 11.23
N ASP A 301 9.36 21.44 12.05
CA ASP A 301 10.73 21.58 11.52
C ASP A 301 11.01 20.52 10.45
N ILE A 302 10.63 19.29 10.70
CA ILE A 302 10.84 18.18 9.75
C ILE A 302 9.99 18.35 8.49
N ASP A 303 8.73 18.74 8.62
CA ASP A 303 7.86 18.98 7.48
C ASP A 303 8.37 20.13 6.60
N GLU A 304 8.87 21.20 7.22
CA GLU A 304 9.53 22.33 6.54
C GLU A 304 10.83 21.88 5.85
N PHE A 305 11.67 21.09 6.53
CA PHE A 305 12.91 20.59 5.93
C PHE A 305 12.63 19.70 4.72
N LEU A 306 11.60 18.85 4.81
CA LEU A 306 11.16 18.01 3.70
C LEU A 306 10.63 18.86 2.53
N GLU A 307 9.91 19.94 2.81
CA GLU A 307 9.39 20.85 1.79
C GLU A 307 10.51 21.62 1.09
N GLU A 308 11.45 22.17 1.86
CA GLU A 308 12.62 22.86 1.29
C GLU A 308 13.46 21.92 0.41
N MET A 309 13.66 20.65 0.84
CA MET A 309 14.39 19.67 0.03
C MET A 309 13.75 19.41 -1.34
N THR A 310 12.44 19.59 -1.50
CA THR A 310 11.77 19.43 -2.81
C THR A 310 12.17 20.50 -3.82
N LYS A 311 12.59 21.68 -3.34
CA LYS A 311 12.96 22.84 -4.16
C LYS A 311 14.39 22.75 -4.67
N LEU A 312 15.22 21.92 -4.02
CA LEU A 312 16.65 21.80 -4.30
C LEU A 312 16.90 20.71 -5.34
N THR A 313 17.53 21.09 -6.45
CA THR A 313 17.82 20.15 -7.55
C THR A 313 19.31 19.90 -7.74
N LYS A 314 20.18 20.84 -7.31
CA LYS A 314 21.62 20.72 -7.42
C LYS A 314 22.22 20.05 -6.19
N GLU A 315 23.20 19.17 -6.42
CA GLU A 315 23.86 18.37 -5.38
C GLU A 315 24.50 19.25 -4.29
N ASP A 316 25.14 20.35 -4.68
CA ASP A 316 25.80 21.23 -3.72
C ASP A 316 24.80 22.00 -2.83
N GLU A 317 23.65 22.41 -3.40
CA GLU A 317 22.57 23.06 -2.64
C GLU A 317 21.95 22.07 -1.65
N GLN A 318 21.75 20.81 -2.08
CA GLN A 318 21.25 19.72 -1.24
C GLN A 318 22.24 19.40 -0.11
N GLN A 319 23.54 19.33 -0.42
CA GLN A 319 24.57 19.09 0.58
C GLN A 319 24.58 20.19 1.63
N PHE A 320 24.65 21.44 1.23
CA PHE A 320 24.66 22.59 2.15
C PHE A 320 23.44 22.60 3.08
N PHE A 321 22.27 22.30 2.53
CA PHE A 321 21.05 22.24 3.32
C PHE A 321 21.06 21.07 4.33
N LEU A 322 21.55 19.90 3.92
CA LEU A 322 21.68 18.74 4.81
C LEU A 322 22.70 18.98 5.93
N GLU A 323 23.82 19.66 5.64
CA GLU A 323 24.79 20.06 6.65
C GLU A 323 24.15 20.95 7.72
N LYS A 324 23.32 21.91 7.31
CA LYS A 324 22.61 22.82 8.21
C LYS A 324 21.67 22.07 9.16
N ILE A 325 20.89 21.09 8.68
CA ILE A 325 19.94 20.36 9.52
C ILE A 325 20.59 19.32 10.40
N LEU A 326 21.74 18.75 9.99
CA LEU A 326 22.45 17.73 10.76
C LEU A 326 22.85 18.22 12.15
N GLY A 327 23.24 19.48 12.30
CA GLY A 327 23.60 20.06 13.59
C GLY A 327 22.48 19.99 14.65
N ARG A 328 21.21 19.82 14.23
CA ARG A 328 20.03 19.65 15.09
C ARG A 328 19.55 18.21 15.19
N CYS A 329 19.99 17.31 14.31
CA CYS A 329 19.51 15.94 14.22
C CYS A 329 20.33 15.00 15.11
N THR A 330 19.68 14.25 15.99
CA THR A 330 20.29 13.05 16.57
C THR A 330 20.44 11.97 15.49
N VAL A 331 21.22 10.91 15.76
CA VAL A 331 21.35 9.76 14.84
C VAL A 331 19.98 9.17 14.47
N ASN A 332 19.05 9.10 15.41
CA ASN A 332 17.70 8.57 15.14
C ASN A 332 16.83 9.58 14.40
N ASP A 333 17.07 10.88 14.53
CA ASP A 333 16.34 11.88 13.75
C ASP A 333 16.73 11.81 12.28
N ILE A 334 18.03 11.73 11.97
CA ILE A 334 18.49 11.65 10.58
C ILE A 334 18.02 10.34 9.91
N LYS A 335 18.05 9.21 10.62
CA LYS A 335 17.51 7.94 10.11
C LYS A 335 16.04 8.09 9.71
N MET A 336 15.22 8.68 10.59
CA MET A 336 13.80 8.86 10.30
C MET A 336 13.57 9.89 9.19
N PHE A 337 14.34 10.96 9.14
CA PHE A 337 14.30 11.96 8.07
C PHE A 337 14.59 11.34 6.70
N ILE A 338 15.62 10.50 6.60
CA ILE A 338 15.93 9.78 5.36
C ILE A 338 14.80 8.81 4.98
N ARG A 339 14.19 8.11 5.95
CA ARG A 339 13.03 7.25 5.70
C ARG A 339 11.82 8.02 5.19
N LEU A 340 11.57 9.21 5.73
CA LEU A 340 10.55 10.13 5.22
C LEU A 340 10.83 10.55 3.78
N MET A 341 12.05 10.94 3.45
CA MET A 341 12.47 11.27 2.09
C MET A 341 12.32 10.07 1.12
N LYS A 342 12.56 8.85 1.60
CA LYS A 342 12.39 7.62 0.81
C LYS A 342 10.93 7.17 0.69
N GLY A 343 10.02 7.80 1.43
CA GLY A 343 8.62 7.42 1.46
C GLY A 343 8.35 6.07 2.14
N ASP A 344 9.31 5.55 2.91
CA ASP A 344 9.21 4.24 3.59
C ASP A 344 9.69 4.34 5.04
N LEU A 345 8.75 4.44 5.95
CA LEU A 345 8.99 4.54 7.40
C LEU A 345 9.40 3.22 8.05
N ARG A 346 9.35 2.10 7.34
CA ARG A 346 9.60 0.74 7.86
C ARG A 346 8.64 0.29 8.97
N ILE A 347 7.46 0.91 9.06
CA ILE A 347 6.46 0.60 10.09
C ILE A 347 5.52 -0.55 9.69
N GLN A 348 5.61 -1.04 8.47
CA GLN A 348 4.74 -2.09 7.93
C GLN A 348 3.24 -1.79 8.13
N ALA A 349 2.85 -0.53 8.07
CA ALA A 349 1.47 -0.05 8.14
C ALA A 349 1.20 0.84 6.93
N GLY A 350 0.21 0.46 6.13
CA GLY A 350 -0.23 1.25 4.98
C GLY A 350 -1.27 2.31 5.36
N ALA A 351 -1.70 3.11 4.38
CA ALA A 351 -2.66 4.19 4.59
C ALA A 351 -3.95 3.74 5.30
N LYS A 352 -4.44 2.52 5.01
CA LYS A 352 -5.61 1.97 5.70
C LYS A 352 -5.43 1.94 7.21
N HIS A 353 -4.33 1.36 7.69
CA HIS A 353 -4.12 1.17 9.12
C HIS A 353 -3.93 2.50 9.87
N ILE A 354 -3.26 3.46 9.24
CA ILE A 354 -3.07 4.79 9.81
C ILE A 354 -4.39 5.55 9.86
N LEU A 355 -5.12 5.60 8.75
CA LEU A 355 -6.38 6.35 8.67
C LEU A 355 -7.50 5.72 9.50
N ASP A 356 -7.64 4.38 9.53
CA ASP A 356 -8.57 3.67 10.42
C ASP A 356 -8.25 3.91 11.92
N GLY A 357 -7.00 4.25 12.23
CA GLY A 357 -6.59 4.70 13.55
C GLY A 357 -7.03 6.12 13.86
N VAL A 358 -7.05 7.01 12.86
CA VAL A 358 -7.51 8.41 13.02
C VAL A 358 -9.04 8.48 13.16
N HIS A 359 -9.76 7.85 12.23
CA HIS A 359 -11.23 7.74 12.27
C HIS A 359 -11.66 6.51 11.47
N HIS A 360 -12.76 5.85 11.89
CA HIS A 360 -13.21 4.59 11.26
C HIS A 360 -13.52 4.72 9.76
N ASP A 361 -14.00 5.89 9.30
CA ASP A 361 -14.31 6.15 7.88
C ASP A 361 -13.19 6.91 7.14
N ALA A 362 -12.08 7.25 7.81
CA ALA A 362 -11.08 8.12 7.19
C ALA A 362 -10.42 7.47 5.96
N TYR A 363 -10.21 6.15 5.98
CA TYR A 363 -9.64 5.47 4.83
C TYR A 363 -10.60 5.42 3.63
N GLU A 364 -11.88 5.15 3.86
CA GLU A 364 -12.89 5.12 2.80
C GLU A 364 -13.12 6.51 2.23
N SER A 365 -13.25 7.52 3.10
CA SER A 365 -13.35 8.92 2.69
C SER A 365 -12.13 9.40 1.90
N PHE A 366 -10.92 8.96 2.29
CA PHE A 366 -9.72 9.26 1.52
C PHE A 366 -9.72 8.57 0.14
N ASN A 367 -10.20 7.33 0.04
CA ASN A 367 -10.32 6.66 -1.26
C ASN A 367 -11.34 7.35 -2.17
N ALA A 368 -12.42 7.87 -1.61
CA ALA A 368 -13.44 8.61 -2.34
C ALA A 368 -12.96 9.99 -2.80
N THR A 369 -12.25 10.72 -1.94
CA THR A 369 -11.86 12.12 -2.22
C THR A 369 -10.44 12.28 -2.75
N ARG A 370 -9.54 11.37 -2.41
CA ARG A 370 -8.07 11.48 -2.61
C ARG A 370 -7.48 12.77 -2.03
N ASN A 371 -8.18 13.38 -1.10
CA ASN A 371 -7.81 14.62 -0.42
C ASN A 371 -7.66 14.36 1.07
N ILE A 372 -6.44 14.11 1.51
CA ILE A 372 -6.14 13.82 2.91
C ILE A 372 -6.45 15.02 3.81
N THR A 373 -6.23 16.23 3.34
CA THR A 373 -6.51 17.46 4.10
C THR A 373 -8.00 17.57 4.40
N ALA A 374 -8.87 17.40 3.38
CA ALA A 374 -10.31 17.45 3.58
C ALA A 374 -10.82 16.36 4.57
N VAL A 375 -10.20 15.17 4.53
CA VAL A 375 -10.54 14.09 5.47
C VAL A 375 -10.17 14.49 6.90
N ILE A 376 -8.97 15.04 7.10
CA ILE A 376 -8.52 15.46 8.44
C ILE A 376 -9.29 16.68 8.94
N ASP A 377 -9.59 17.65 8.07
CA ASP A 377 -10.45 18.79 8.42
C ASP A 377 -11.80 18.31 8.96
N LYS A 378 -12.42 17.32 8.29
CA LYS A 378 -13.71 16.78 8.73
C LYS A 378 -13.61 16.00 10.04
N VAL A 379 -12.52 15.26 10.26
CA VAL A 379 -12.27 14.58 11.54
C VAL A 379 -12.14 15.60 12.67
N ILE A 380 -11.39 16.68 12.45
CA ILE A 380 -11.23 17.75 13.44
C ILE A 380 -12.57 18.42 13.73
N GLU A 381 -13.35 18.77 12.68
CA GLU A 381 -14.69 19.37 12.84
C GLU A 381 -15.61 18.50 13.70
N LEU A 382 -15.67 17.18 13.44
CA LEU A 382 -16.48 16.27 14.23
C LEU A 382 -15.98 16.17 15.68
N ALA A 383 -14.68 16.13 15.89
CA ALA A 383 -14.09 16.09 17.22
C ALA A 383 -14.38 17.37 18.02
N GLU A 384 -14.33 18.55 17.39
CA GLU A 384 -14.71 19.85 17.99
C GLU A 384 -16.17 19.87 18.43
N ASN A 385 -17.05 19.20 17.68
CA ASN A 385 -18.47 19.07 18.00
C ASN A 385 -18.77 17.97 19.03
N GLY A 386 -17.74 17.26 19.52
CA GLY A 386 -17.88 16.15 20.46
C GLY A 386 -18.43 14.86 19.83
N ASP A 387 -18.50 14.81 18.51
CA ASP A 387 -19.05 13.70 17.73
C ASP A 387 -17.95 12.96 16.96
N THR A 388 -17.26 12.06 17.64
CA THR A 388 -16.19 11.25 17.06
C THR A 388 -16.69 9.94 16.41
N LYS A 389 -18.01 9.72 16.38
CA LYS A 389 -18.61 8.46 15.88
C LYS A 389 -19.41 8.63 14.60
N SER A 390 -19.80 9.86 14.26
CA SER A 390 -20.56 10.12 13.04
C SER A 390 -19.72 9.88 11.79
N PRO A 391 -20.32 9.36 10.71
CA PRO A 391 -19.63 9.13 9.46
C PRO A 391 -19.14 10.46 8.85
N LEU A 392 -17.98 10.40 8.19
CA LEU A 392 -17.37 11.60 7.57
C LEU A 392 -18.16 12.12 6.37
N ASN A 393 -18.96 11.28 5.72
CA ASN A 393 -19.84 11.62 4.58
C ASN A 393 -19.12 12.40 3.46
N LEU A 394 -17.85 12.09 3.19
CA LEU A 394 -17.08 12.69 2.13
C LEU A 394 -17.20 11.83 0.86
N GLY A 395 -17.92 12.34 -0.12
CA GLY A 395 -18.12 11.71 -1.41
C GLY A 395 -17.05 12.05 -2.44
N ALA A 396 -17.19 11.47 -3.64
CA ALA A 396 -16.31 11.76 -4.76
C ALA A 396 -16.31 13.25 -5.12
N SER A 397 -15.13 13.82 -5.27
CA SER A 397 -14.96 15.21 -5.68
C SER A 397 -14.68 15.30 -7.18
N LEU A 398 -15.40 16.19 -7.87
CA LEU A 398 -15.15 16.45 -9.28
C LEU A 398 -13.70 16.88 -9.51
N MET A 399 -13.11 16.43 -10.61
CA MET A 399 -11.74 16.74 -11.03
C MET A 399 -10.63 16.13 -10.14
N GLN A 400 -10.99 15.31 -9.14
CA GLN A 400 -10.06 14.51 -8.33
C GLN A 400 -10.37 13.02 -8.51
N PRO A 401 -9.37 12.17 -8.79
CA PRO A 401 -9.62 10.76 -9.09
C PRO A 401 -10.04 9.98 -7.85
N VAL A 402 -11.02 9.11 -8.03
CA VAL A 402 -11.46 8.13 -7.01
C VAL A 402 -10.61 6.86 -7.13
N GLN A 403 -10.24 6.25 -5.99
CA GLN A 403 -9.51 4.99 -6.00
C GLN A 403 -10.36 3.88 -6.65
N PRO A 404 -9.88 3.20 -7.70
CA PRO A 404 -10.62 2.12 -8.31
C PRO A 404 -10.74 0.91 -7.37
N MET A 405 -11.93 0.33 -7.30
CA MET A 405 -12.13 -0.93 -6.60
C MET A 405 -11.45 -2.07 -7.36
N LEU A 406 -10.71 -2.90 -6.64
CA LEU A 406 -10.03 -4.07 -7.21
C LEU A 406 -10.88 -5.32 -7.04
N ALA A 407 -11.00 -6.11 -8.10
CA ALA A 407 -11.67 -7.40 -8.06
C ALA A 407 -10.75 -8.49 -7.50
N GLN A 408 -11.33 -9.44 -6.79
CA GLN A 408 -10.68 -10.66 -6.36
C GLN A 408 -10.77 -11.71 -7.46
N ALA A 409 -9.70 -12.46 -7.71
CA ALA A 409 -9.76 -13.59 -8.63
C ALA A 409 -10.75 -14.65 -8.14
N CYS A 410 -11.66 -15.07 -9.03
CA CYS A 410 -12.63 -16.12 -8.78
C CYS A 410 -12.15 -17.42 -9.41
N LYS A 411 -11.98 -18.48 -8.58
CA LYS A 411 -11.39 -19.75 -9.00
C LYS A 411 -12.41 -20.77 -9.49
N SER A 412 -13.70 -20.57 -9.20
CA SER A 412 -14.77 -21.52 -9.58
C SER A 412 -16.14 -20.87 -9.59
N ILE A 413 -17.07 -21.47 -10.33
CA ILE A 413 -18.49 -21.06 -10.34
C ILE A 413 -19.09 -21.17 -8.95
N ASP A 414 -18.72 -22.20 -8.17
CA ASP A 414 -19.21 -22.38 -6.81
C ASP A 414 -18.75 -21.24 -5.89
N MET A 415 -17.49 -20.82 -6.01
CA MET A 415 -16.97 -19.66 -5.28
C MET A 415 -17.74 -18.39 -5.65
N ALA A 416 -18.08 -18.19 -6.92
CA ALA A 416 -18.85 -17.03 -7.36
C ALA A 416 -20.22 -16.99 -6.67
N PHE A 417 -20.95 -18.11 -6.65
CA PHE A 417 -22.26 -18.20 -6.00
C PHE A 417 -22.19 -18.17 -4.48
N GLN A 418 -21.11 -18.64 -3.88
CA GLN A 418 -20.87 -18.47 -2.45
C GLN A 418 -20.68 -16.99 -2.07
N LYS A 419 -20.00 -16.22 -2.91
CA LYS A 419 -19.77 -14.78 -2.71
C LYS A 419 -21.01 -13.93 -3.08
N CYS A 420 -21.82 -14.38 -4.03
CA CYS A 420 -23.00 -13.69 -4.54
C CYS A 420 -24.26 -14.57 -4.39
N PRO A 421 -24.73 -14.87 -3.16
CA PRO A 421 -25.82 -15.84 -2.92
C PRO A 421 -27.16 -15.38 -3.53
N ASN A 422 -27.37 -14.09 -3.69
CA ASN A 422 -28.60 -13.49 -4.24
C ASN A 422 -28.53 -13.24 -5.75
N GLY A 423 -27.48 -13.76 -6.42
CA GLY A 423 -27.21 -13.49 -7.81
C GLY A 423 -26.14 -12.40 -8.00
N MET A 424 -25.75 -12.21 -9.24
CA MET A 424 -24.66 -11.29 -9.60
C MET A 424 -24.92 -10.60 -10.92
N PHE A 425 -24.35 -9.42 -11.08
CA PHE A 425 -24.10 -8.82 -12.37
C PHE A 425 -22.84 -9.45 -12.96
N SER A 426 -22.93 -9.88 -14.21
CA SER A 426 -21.81 -10.38 -14.98
C SER A 426 -21.60 -9.47 -16.19
N GLU A 427 -20.43 -8.89 -16.26
CA GLU A 427 -19.98 -8.00 -17.33
C GLU A 427 -18.81 -8.64 -18.08
N ILE A 428 -18.63 -8.29 -19.34
CA ILE A 428 -17.42 -8.69 -20.08
C ILE A 428 -16.22 -8.00 -19.44
N LYS A 429 -15.16 -8.76 -19.12
CA LYS A 429 -13.88 -8.20 -18.75
C LYS A 429 -13.13 -7.81 -20.02
N TYR A 430 -13.28 -6.55 -20.37
CA TYR A 430 -12.59 -5.98 -21.51
C TYR A 430 -11.10 -5.87 -21.24
N ASP A 431 -10.30 -6.15 -22.25
CA ASP A 431 -8.85 -6.00 -22.23
C ASP A 431 -8.44 -4.68 -22.90
N GLY A 432 -8.64 -3.60 -22.19
CA GLY A 432 -8.43 -2.24 -22.65
C GLY A 432 -7.60 -1.38 -21.69
N GLU A 433 -7.82 -0.10 -21.71
CA GLU A 433 -7.25 0.84 -20.74
C GLU A 433 -8.37 1.46 -19.89
N ARG A 434 -8.42 1.18 -18.59
CA ARG A 434 -9.39 1.77 -17.67
C ARG A 434 -9.21 3.26 -17.58
N VAL A 435 -10.30 3.98 -17.72
CA VAL A 435 -10.35 5.45 -17.65
C VAL A 435 -11.49 5.88 -16.74
N GLN A 436 -11.15 6.69 -15.76
CA GLN A 436 -12.11 7.44 -14.98
C GLN A 436 -12.26 8.83 -15.60
N LEU A 437 -13.47 9.15 -16.09
CA LEU A 437 -13.78 10.41 -16.72
C LEU A 437 -14.49 11.34 -15.75
N HIS A 438 -13.99 12.55 -15.61
CA HIS A 438 -14.60 13.65 -14.88
C HIS A 438 -14.98 14.77 -15.82
N LYS A 439 -16.25 15.19 -15.77
CA LYS A 439 -16.78 16.36 -16.45
C LYS A 439 -17.30 17.34 -15.42
N LYS A 440 -16.91 18.61 -15.53
CA LYS A 440 -17.46 19.74 -14.77
C LYS A 440 -17.75 20.88 -15.72
N GLY A 441 -19.02 21.07 -16.02
CA GLY A 441 -19.43 22.00 -17.07
C GLY A 441 -18.78 21.63 -18.42
N LYS A 442 -17.85 22.47 -18.89
CA LYS A 442 -17.09 22.27 -20.16
C LYS A 442 -15.69 21.67 -19.91
N GLU A 443 -15.27 21.49 -18.67
CA GLU A 443 -13.97 20.92 -18.34
C GLU A 443 -14.02 19.40 -18.25
N PHE A 444 -12.97 18.76 -18.78
CA PHE A 444 -12.80 17.31 -18.75
C PHE A 444 -11.43 16.94 -18.16
N LYS A 445 -11.43 15.94 -17.28
CA LYS A 445 -10.22 15.25 -16.83
C LYS A 445 -10.40 13.75 -16.96
N TYR A 446 -9.31 13.09 -17.31
CA TYR A 446 -9.28 11.65 -17.50
C TYR A 446 -8.14 11.06 -16.68
N PHE A 447 -8.45 10.06 -15.86
CA PHE A 447 -7.47 9.42 -14.99
C PHE A 447 -7.38 7.93 -15.31
N SER A 448 -6.15 7.42 -15.35
CA SER A 448 -5.88 6.00 -15.54
C SER A 448 -6.18 5.20 -14.26
N ARG A 449 -6.12 3.87 -14.35
CA ARG A 449 -6.24 2.96 -13.19
C ARG A 449 -5.28 3.33 -12.04
N SER A 450 -4.09 3.85 -12.35
CA SER A 450 -3.09 4.33 -11.37
C SER A 450 -3.31 5.78 -10.92
N LEU A 451 -4.47 6.37 -11.21
CA LEU A 451 -4.88 7.73 -10.85
C LEU A 451 -4.02 8.84 -11.46
N LYS A 452 -3.25 8.51 -12.48
CA LYS A 452 -2.47 9.49 -13.25
C LYS A 452 -3.32 10.05 -14.39
N PRO A 453 -3.08 11.31 -14.80
CA PRO A 453 -3.71 11.84 -15.99
C PRO A 453 -3.45 10.95 -17.21
N VAL A 454 -4.49 10.68 -18.00
CA VAL A 454 -4.36 9.94 -19.24
C VAL A 454 -3.83 10.86 -20.34
N MET A 455 -3.02 10.33 -21.23
CA MET A 455 -2.42 11.11 -22.31
C MET A 455 -3.51 11.65 -23.26
N PRO A 456 -3.48 12.95 -23.61
CA PRO A 456 -4.56 13.61 -24.38
C PRO A 456 -4.90 12.91 -25.69
N HIS A 457 -3.92 12.35 -26.41
CA HIS A 457 -4.15 11.68 -27.70
C HIS A 457 -5.08 10.46 -27.60
N LYS A 458 -5.22 9.87 -26.42
CA LYS A 458 -6.10 8.71 -26.19
C LYS A 458 -7.56 9.09 -25.89
N VAL A 459 -7.80 10.30 -25.40
CA VAL A 459 -9.09 10.66 -24.78
C VAL A 459 -9.70 11.97 -25.23
N LYS A 460 -8.94 12.86 -25.92
CA LYS A 460 -9.43 14.20 -26.27
C LYS A 460 -10.71 14.19 -27.12
N HIS A 461 -10.87 13.20 -28.00
CA HIS A 461 -12.03 13.08 -28.87
C HIS A 461 -13.33 12.74 -28.12
N PHE A 462 -13.25 12.17 -26.90
CA PHE A 462 -14.44 11.91 -26.10
C PHE A 462 -15.10 13.19 -25.59
N ALA A 463 -14.35 14.30 -25.48
CA ALA A 463 -14.90 15.58 -25.04
C ALA A 463 -16.02 16.07 -25.95
N ASP A 464 -15.97 15.73 -27.23
CA ASP A 464 -16.99 16.12 -28.22
C ASP A 464 -18.24 15.23 -28.13
N HIS A 465 -18.09 13.96 -27.74
CA HIS A 465 -19.18 12.97 -27.71
C HIS A 465 -19.86 12.85 -26.33
N ILE A 466 -19.16 13.18 -25.21
CA ILE A 466 -19.72 13.10 -23.86
C ILE A 466 -20.97 13.99 -23.68
N PRO A 467 -21.03 15.22 -24.19
CA PRO A 467 -22.25 16.05 -24.12
C PRO A 467 -23.44 15.42 -24.86
N GLU A 468 -23.19 14.71 -25.96
CA GLU A 468 -24.23 13.97 -26.69
C GLU A 468 -24.70 12.75 -25.93
N ALA A 469 -23.75 12.01 -25.28
CA ALA A 469 -24.06 10.86 -24.49
C ALA A 469 -24.80 11.21 -23.18
N PHE A 470 -24.54 12.38 -22.61
CA PHE A 470 -25.17 12.86 -21.37
C PHE A 470 -25.79 14.26 -21.59
N PRO A 471 -26.90 14.38 -22.32
CA PRO A 471 -27.47 15.68 -22.66
C PRO A 471 -27.94 16.51 -21.46
N GLY A 472 -28.26 15.83 -20.33
CA GLY A 472 -28.61 16.48 -19.06
C GLY A 472 -27.46 16.56 -18.06
N GLY A 473 -26.26 16.03 -18.39
CA GLY A 473 -25.16 15.89 -17.46
C GLY A 473 -24.20 17.07 -17.50
N SER A 474 -24.33 18.05 -16.59
CA SER A 474 -23.34 19.11 -16.44
C SER A 474 -22.10 18.61 -15.71
N ASP A 475 -22.29 17.85 -14.64
CA ASP A 475 -21.26 17.36 -13.75
C ASP A 475 -21.35 15.84 -13.60
N VAL A 476 -20.34 15.11 -14.11
CA VAL A 476 -20.39 13.65 -14.19
C VAL A 476 -19.05 13.03 -13.84
N ILE A 477 -19.06 11.93 -13.08
CA ILE A 477 -17.91 11.04 -12.89
C ILE A 477 -18.30 9.66 -13.37
N LEU A 478 -17.58 9.14 -14.37
CA LEU A 478 -17.78 7.83 -14.97
C LEU A 478 -16.57 6.96 -14.78
N ASP A 479 -16.80 5.65 -14.68
CA ASP A 479 -15.77 4.63 -14.75
C ASP A 479 -16.00 3.77 -16.00
N ALA A 480 -14.97 3.64 -16.82
CA ALA A 480 -15.10 3.07 -18.14
C ALA A 480 -13.80 2.39 -18.61
N GLU A 481 -13.89 1.57 -19.63
CA GLU A 481 -12.77 0.97 -20.34
C GLU A 481 -12.69 1.56 -21.75
N VAL A 482 -11.49 1.97 -22.16
CA VAL A 482 -11.23 2.44 -23.54
C VAL A 482 -10.68 1.31 -24.37
N LEU A 483 -11.36 1.00 -25.48
CA LEU A 483 -10.93 0.01 -26.46
C LEU A 483 -10.93 0.63 -27.86
N MET A 484 -10.11 0.08 -28.74
CA MET A 484 -10.26 0.32 -30.18
C MET A 484 -11.40 -0.54 -30.70
N VAL A 485 -12.26 0.05 -31.49
CA VAL A 485 -13.43 -0.60 -32.11
C VAL A 485 -13.33 -0.44 -33.63
N ASP A 486 -13.54 -1.54 -34.32
CA ASP A 486 -13.62 -1.54 -35.78
C ASP A 486 -14.86 -0.73 -36.27
N ASN A 487 -14.65 0.20 -37.18
CA ASN A 487 -15.69 1.12 -37.63
C ASN A 487 -16.85 0.44 -38.35
N LYS A 488 -16.60 -0.69 -39.02
CA LYS A 488 -17.59 -1.39 -39.83
C LYS A 488 -18.40 -2.36 -39.02
N THR A 489 -17.72 -3.11 -38.15
CA THR A 489 -18.35 -4.19 -37.38
C THR A 489 -18.79 -3.75 -35.98
N GLY A 490 -18.27 -2.63 -35.46
CA GLY A 490 -18.51 -2.17 -34.08
C GLY A 490 -17.91 -3.06 -33.01
N LYS A 491 -17.05 -4.05 -33.37
CA LYS A 491 -16.45 -4.99 -32.44
C LYS A 491 -15.13 -4.48 -31.88
N PRO A 492 -14.83 -4.75 -30.59
CA PRO A 492 -13.54 -4.43 -30.01
C PRO A 492 -12.38 -5.13 -30.72
N LEU A 493 -11.28 -4.41 -30.89
CA LEU A 493 -10.01 -4.94 -31.40
C LEU A 493 -9.18 -5.54 -30.24
N PRO A 494 -8.21 -6.43 -30.56
CA PRO A 494 -7.34 -7.03 -29.53
C PRO A 494 -6.57 -6.00 -28.71
N PHE A 495 -6.16 -6.40 -27.49
CA PHE A 495 -5.34 -5.61 -26.58
C PHE A 495 -4.09 -5.01 -27.26
N GLY A 496 -3.69 -3.84 -26.80
CA GLY A 496 -2.52 -3.12 -27.34
C GLY A 496 -2.80 -2.29 -28.58
N SER A 497 -3.95 -2.48 -29.23
CA SER A 497 -4.33 -1.70 -30.42
C SER A 497 -4.35 -0.20 -30.14
N LEU A 498 -4.75 0.22 -28.94
CA LEU A 498 -4.76 1.63 -28.50
C LEU A 498 -3.34 2.22 -28.40
N GLY A 499 -2.34 1.42 -28.04
CA GLY A 499 -0.94 1.86 -27.92
C GLY A 499 -0.23 2.10 -29.24
N ILE A 500 -0.67 1.46 -30.32
CA ILE A 500 -0.10 1.57 -31.65
C ILE A 500 -0.49 2.89 -32.35
N HIS A 501 -1.56 3.53 -31.88
CA HIS A 501 -2.14 4.76 -32.46
C HIS A 501 -1.28 6.03 -32.32
N LYS A 502 -0.02 5.94 -31.95
CA LYS A 502 0.81 7.12 -31.66
C LYS A 502 1.13 8.04 -32.85
N GLY A 503 0.79 7.69 -34.06
CA GLY A 503 1.18 8.54 -35.18
C GLY A 503 0.43 8.37 -36.50
N THR A 504 -0.10 7.22 -36.80
CA THR A 504 -0.88 6.97 -38.03
C THR A 504 -2.18 6.30 -37.64
N GLY A 505 -3.28 7.08 -37.63
CA GLY A 505 -4.59 6.55 -37.24
C GLY A 505 -4.92 5.27 -38.00
N PHE A 506 -5.49 4.29 -37.32
CA PHE A 506 -6.18 3.20 -38.02
C PHE A 506 -7.29 3.80 -38.86
N LYS A 507 -7.24 3.65 -40.16
CA LYS A 507 -8.26 4.18 -41.05
C LYS A 507 -9.65 3.57 -40.80
N ASP A 508 -9.68 2.39 -40.21
CA ASP A 508 -10.87 1.56 -40.02
C ASP A 508 -11.25 1.31 -38.56
N ALA A 509 -10.64 1.99 -37.58
CA ALA A 509 -10.94 1.82 -36.15
C ALA A 509 -10.93 3.14 -35.39
N VAL A 510 -11.76 3.23 -34.35
CA VAL A 510 -11.85 4.38 -33.44
C VAL A 510 -11.77 3.93 -31.98
N PRO A 511 -11.26 4.79 -31.07
CA PRO A 511 -11.36 4.52 -29.64
C PRO A 511 -12.82 4.69 -29.20
N CYS A 512 -13.30 3.71 -28.42
CA CYS A 512 -14.64 3.68 -27.86
C CYS A 512 -14.56 3.56 -26.33
N LEU A 513 -15.39 4.34 -25.65
CA LEU A 513 -15.52 4.33 -24.19
C LEU A 513 -16.66 3.39 -23.78
N PHE A 514 -16.34 2.26 -23.15
CA PHE A 514 -17.32 1.33 -22.60
C PHE A 514 -17.57 1.67 -21.14
N VAL A 515 -18.71 2.33 -20.87
CA VAL A 515 -19.06 2.83 -19.54
C VAL A 515 -19.73 1.73 -18.72
N PHE A 516 -19.18 1.42 -17.55
CA PHE A 516 -19.69 0.37 -16.67
C PHE A 516 -20.18 0.89 -15.32
N ASP A 517 -19.80 2.10 -14.89
CA ASP A 517 -20.27 2.69 -13.63
C ASP A 517 -20.38 4.22 -13.71
N ILE A 518 -21.26 4.78 -12.86
CA ILE A 518 -21.42 6.21 -12.65
C ILE A 518 -21.32 6.51 -11.15
N MET A 519 -20.41 7.39 -10.78
CA MET A 519 -20.12 7.70 -9.38
C MET A 519 -20.64 9.05 -8.91
N HIS A 520 -20.88 9.96 -9.84
CA HIS A 520 -21.41 11.29 -9.57
C HIS A 520 -22.25 11.79 -10.75
N TYR A 521 -23.36 12.44 -10.45
CA TYR A 521 -24.22 13.04 -11.46
C TYR A 521 -24.88 14.31 -10.94
N ASN A 522 -24.60 15.47 -11.57
CA ASN A 522 -25.21 16.78 -11.31
C ASN A 522 -25.31 17.16 -9.81
N GLY A 523 -24.19 17.06 -9.08
CA GLY A 523 -24.12 17.41 -7.68
C GLY A 523 -24.44 16.25 -6.72
N GLU A 524 -25.01 15.15 -7.20
CA GLU A 524 -25.32 13.98 -6.40
C GLU A 524 -24.15 12.98 -6.37
N ASN A 525 -23.65 12.66 -5.17
CA ASN A 525 -22.73 11.54 -4.97
C ASN A 525 -23.50 10.22 -5.07
N LEU A 526 -23.11 9.33 -5.98
CA LEU A 526 -23.76 8.05 -6.21
C LEU A 526 -23.00 6.87 -5.59
N MET A 527 -21.83 7.10 -5.02
CA MET A 527 -20.96 6.00 -4.53
C MET A 527 -21.58 5.21 -3.39
N ASP A 528 -22.44 5.84 -2.59
CA ASP A 528 -23.14 5.21 -1.47
C ASP A 528 -24.36 4.39 -1.92
N LYS A 529 -24.75 4.52 -3.20
CA LYS A 529 -25.87 3.75 -3.75
C LYS A 529 -25.39 2.36 -4.20
N PRO A 530 -26.24 1.32 -4.05
CA PRO A 530 -25.98 0.01 -4.62
C PRO A 530 -25.72 0.08 -6.13
N ILE A 531 -24.85 -0.80 -6.65
CA ILE A 531 -24.51 -0.82 -8.08
C ILE A 531 -25.73 -0.95 -9.00
N LYS A 532 -26.76 -1.66 -8.53
CA LYS A 532 -28.04 -1.80 -9.25
C LYS A 532 -28.73 -0.47 -9.48
N GLU A 533 -28.69 0.43 -8.50
CA GLU A 533 -29.27 1.77 -8.62
C GLU A 533 -28.40 2.66 -9.49
N ARG A 534 -27.09 2.63 -9.31
CA ARG A 534 -26.16 3.39 -10.17
C ARG A 534 -26.31 2.98 -11.63
N ARG A 535 -26.42 1.68 -11.91
CA ARG A 535 -26.64 1.19 -13.28
C ARG A 535 -27.96 1.69 -13.89
N LYS A 536 -29.05 1.71 -13.12
CA LYS A 536 -30.32 2.30 -13.56
C LYS A 536 -30.19 3.79 -13.87
N ILE A 537 -29.46 4.53 -13.03
CA ILE A 537 -29.20 5.95 -13.28
C ILE A 537 -28.38 6.11 -14.56
N LEU A 538 -27.32 5.32 -14.73
CA LEU A 538 -26.51 5.32 -15.95
C LEU A 538 -27.36 5.05 -17.20
N GLU A 539 -28.17 4.00 -17.20
CA GLU A 539 -29.04 3.64 -18.33
C GLU A 539 -30.13 4.69 -18.63
N LYS A 540 -30.57 5.42 -17.59
CA LYS A 540 -31.55 6.51 -17.76
C LYS A 540 -30.91 7.79 -18.32
N GLN A 541 -29.67 8.09 -17.94
CA GLN A 541 -29.04 9.37 -18.20
C GLN A 541 -28.08 9.36 -19.38
N MET A 542 -27.62 8.18 -19.80
CA MET A 542 -26.68 8.02 -20.91
C MET A 542 -27.39 7.49 -22.15
N VAL A 543 -27.00 8.07 -23.30
CA VAL A 543 -27.35 7.58 -24.62
C VAL A 543 -26.08 7.14 -25.34
N GLU A 544 -26.11 6.00 -26.03
CA GLU A 544 -24.95 5.55 -26.81
C GLU A 544 -24.69 6.47 -28.01
N VAL A 545 -23.42 6.78 -28.26
CA VAL A 545 -22.98 7.62 -29.36
C VAL A 545 -22.12 6.81 -30.32
N GLY A 546 -22.76 6.23 -31.34
CA GLY A 546 -22.09 5.46 -32.38
C GLY A 546 -21.07 4.46 -31.85
N ASN A 547 -19.86 4.45 -32.43
CA ASN A 547 -18.75 3.67 -31.99
C ASN A 547 -17.82 4.41 -30.98
N SER A 548 -18.28 5.53 -30.41
CA SER A 548 -17.47 6.38 -29.52
C SER A 548 -17.78 6.15 -28.05
N ILE A 549 -19.07 5.99 -27.68
CA ILE A 549 -19.50 5.79 -26.30
C ILE A 549 -20.58 4.72 -26.25
N LYS A 550 -20.34 3.67 -25.49
CA LYS A 550 -21.24 2.53 -25.34
C LYS A 550 -21.39 2.11 -23.89
N PHE A 551 -22.49 1.42 -23.58
CA PHE A 551 -22.60 0.69 -22.32
C PHE A 551 -21.68 -0.54 -22.32
N SER A 552 -21.07 -0.83 -21.20
CA SER A 552 -20.54 -2.16 -20.93
C SER A 552 -21.68 -3.17 -20.93
N GLU A 553 -21.50 -4.32 -21.63
CA GLU A 553 -22.48 -5.39 -21.61
C GLU A 553 -22.63 -5.97 -20.20
N LEU A 554 -23.89 -6.00 -19.72
CA LEU A 554 -24.22 -6.48 -18.39
C LEU A 554 -25.36 -7.50 -18.47
N LYS A 555 -25.18 -8.65 -17.81
CA LYS A 555 -26.23 -9.66 -17.64
C LYS A 555 -26.43 -10.00 -16.16
N VAL A 556 -27.68 -10.21 -15.77
CA VAL A 556 -28.03 -10.70 -14.42
C VAL A 556 -27.94 -12.20 -14.41
N VAL A 557 -27.14 -12.76 -13.53
CA VAL A 557 -26.91 -14.19 -13.40
C VAL A 557 -27.38 -14.68 -12.04
N THR A 558 -28.32 -15.61 -12.05
CA THR A 558 -28.89 -16.23 -10.84
C THR A 558 -28.74 -17.77 -10.83
N LYS A 559 -28.23 -18.35 -11.93
CA LYS A 559 -28.05 -19.82 -12.06
C LYS A 559 -26.61 -20.13 -12.49
N LYS A 560 -26.05 -21.21 -11.92
CA LYS A 560 -24.69 -21.68 -12.25
C LYS A 560 -24.53 -22.03 -13.74
N SER A 561 -25.54 -22.61 -14.35
CA SER A 561 -25.55 -22.97 -15.78
C SER A 561 -25.39 -21.74 -16.68
N HIS A 562 -26.09 -20.65 -16.36
CA HIS A 562 -25.95 -19.39 -17.13
C HIS A 562 -24.55 -18.78 -17.01
N LEU A 563 -23.94 -18.86 -15.83
CA LEU A 563 -22.57 -18.38 -15.65
C LEU A 563 -21.59 -19.24 -16.46
N ALA A 564 -21.76 -20.56 -16.44
CA ALA A 564 -20.93 -21.48 -17.23
C ALA A 564 -21.01 -21.22 -18.73
N GLU A 565 -22.24 -20.98 -19.24
CA GLU A 565 -22.47 -20.64 -20.64
C GLU A 565 -21.83 -19.30 -21.04
N MET A 566 -21.95 -18.29 -20.18
CA MET A 566 -21.30 -16.99 -20.41
C MET A 566 -19.77 -17.12 -20.43
N ILE A 567 -19.18 -17.88 -19.50
CA ILE A 567 -17.74 -18.13 -19.47
C ILE A 567 -17.31 -18.79 -20.78
N LYS A 568 -18.03 -19.83 -21.22
CA LYS A 568 -17.75 -20.52 -22.48
C LYS A 568 -17.78 -19.55 -23.66
N THR A 569 -18.85 -18.77 -23.78
CA THR A 569 -19.03 -17.79 -24.88
C THR A 569 -17.90 -16.76 -24.92
N VAL A 570 -17.50 -16.22 -23.78
CA VAL A 570 -16.44 -15.20 -23.66
C VAL A 570 -15.09 -15.78 -24.06
N LEU A 571 -14.79 -17.03 -23.63
CA LEU A 571 -13.55 -17.71 -24.00
C LEU A 571 -13.51 -18.07 -25.49
N GLU A 572 -14.63 -18.51 -26.07
CA GLU A 572 -14.75 -18.79 -27.52
C GLU A 572 -14.55 -17.51 -28.36
N GLN A 573 -14.92 -16.36 -27.83
CA GLN A 573 -14.68 -15.06 -28.46
C GLN A 573 -13.26 -14.51 -28.24
N GLY A 574 -12.41 -15.22 -27.48
CA GLY A 574 -11.04 -14.81 -27.22
C GLY A 574 -10.93 -13.60 -26.27
N LEU A 575 -11.95 -13.33 -25.45
CA LEU A 575 -11.98 -12.28 -24.45
C LEU A 575 -11.34 -12.75 -23.13
N GLU A 576 -10.92 -11.81 -22.28
CA GLU A 576 -10.17 -12.12 -21.05
C GLU A 576 -10.99 -12.89 -19.99
N GLY A 577 -12.31 -12.69 -19.97
CA GLY A 577 -13.20 -13.33 -19.02
C GLY A 577 -14.39 -12.45 -18.61
N LEU A 578 -14.84 -12.62 -17.37
CA LEU A 578 -16.00 -11.92 -16.83
C LEU A 578 -15.64 -11.15 -15.54
N MET A 579 -16.28 -9.99 -15.36
CA MET A 579 -16.31 -9.25 -14.11
C MET A 579 -17.63 -9.53 -13.40
N LEU A 580 -17.55 -10.14 -12.20
CA LEU A 580 -18.71 -10.48 -11.40
C LEU A 580 -18.87 -9.48 -10.26
N LYS A 581 -20.06 -8.89 -10.14
CA LYS A 581 -20.38 -7.87 -9.13
C LYS A 581 -21.61 -8.32 -8.33
N VAL A 582 -21.56 -8.16 -7.02
CA VAL A 582 -22.71 -8.46 -6.13
C VAL A 582 -23.87 -7.49 -6.45
N VAL A 583 -25.09 -8.01 -6.54
CA VAL A 583 -26.30 -7.22 -6.80
C VAL A 583 -26.82 -6.59 -5.52
#